data_28502ca02281b378345a1c0ee55d2195
#
_entry.id   28502ca02281b378345a1c0ee55d2195
#
_cell.length_a   1.000
_cell.length_b   1.000
_cell.length_c   1.000
_cell.angle_alpha   90.00
_cell.angle_beta   90.00
_cell.angle_gamma   90.00
#
_symmetry.space_group_name_H-M   'P 1'
#
loop_
_entity.id
_entity.type
_entity.pdbx_description
1 polymer ?
#
loop_
_entity_poly.entity_id
_entity_poly.type
_entity_poly.pdbx_seq_one_letter_code
_entity_poly.pdbx_strand_id
1 'polypeptide(L)'
;MLNDSDIRKLCVDRHMITPFDDSQLQPCSYDVTLSKSIVRYFGRGEINAMDHTLHDLEYIRFSMNDEGFVLDPNEFILGSTNEGVTIPKNIAARFEGKSSLGRLGLATHVTAGFIDPGFNGDITLEIKNLNNHPIRIFPGMKIGQLCFFDLHDDVDRAYGSTELGSHYQGQCGPTTSR
;
A
#
# COMPACT_ATOMS: atom_id res chain seq x y z
N MET A 1 9.80 12.82 -11.98
CA MET A 1 9.85 11.43 -11.50
C MET A 1 11.30 11.09 -11.23
N LEU A 2 11.60 10.46 -10.10
CA LEU A 2 12.96 10.09 -9.74
C LEU A 2 13.42 8.85 -10.51
N ASN A 3 14.72 8.80 -10.81
CA ASN A 3 15.38 7.63 -11.35
C ASN A 3 15.93 6.73 -10.21
N ASP A 4 16.52 5.60 -10.58
CA ASP A 4 17.05 4.60 -9.63
C ASP A 4 18.15 5.16 -8.73
N SER A 5 19.05 6.00 -9.24
CA SER A 5 20.13 6.58 -8.43
C SER A 5 19.61 7.58 -7.40
N ASP A 6 18.60 8.38 -7.74
CA ASP A 6 17.94 9.31 -6.82
C ASP A 6 17.18 8.57 -5.73
N ILE A 7 16.43 7.51 -6.12
CA ILE A 7 15.68 6.67 -5.17
C ILE A 7 16.66 6.02 -4.19
N ARG A 8 17.72 5.38 -4.69
CA ARG A 8 18.78 4.77 -3.85
C ARG A 8 19.36 5.76 -2.85
N LYS A 9 19.71 6.96 -3.33
CA LYS A 9 20.27 8.00 -2.48
C LYS A 9 19.31 8.39 -1.35
N LEU A 10 18.04 8.62 -1.65
CA LEU A 10 17.04 8.95 -0.63
C LEU A 10 16.79 7.81 0.36
N CYS A 11 16.83 6.55 -0.10
CA CYS A 11 16.70 5.41 0.79
C CYS A 11 17.90 5.25 1.73
N VAL A 12 19.12 5.46 1.24
CA VAL A 12 20.34 5.36 2.06
C VAL A 12 20.48 6.55 3.01
N ASP A 13 20.29 7.78 2.50
CA ASP A 13 20.58 9.00 3.27
C ASP A 13 19.43 9.40 4.20
N ARG A 14 18.18 9.10 3.84
CA ARG A 14 16.97 9.56 4.55
C ARG A 14 16.04 8.44 4.99
N HIS A 15 16.39 7.17 4.77
CA HIS A 15 15.56 6.01 5.09
C HIS A 15 14.15 6.10 4.50
N MET A 16 14.06 6.61 3.24
CA MET A 16 12.77 6.80 2.58
C MET A 16 11.96 5.50 2.46
N ILE A 17 12.64 4.36 2.33
CA ILE A 17 12.04 3.00 2.35
C ILE A 17 12.82 2.15 3.35
N THR A 18 12.11 1.40 4.21
CA THR A 18 12.72 0.54 5.23
C THR A 18 11.94 -0.78 5.36
N PRO A 19 12.58 -1.96 5.25
CA PRO A 19 13.99 -2.14 4.85
C PRO A 19 14.19 -1.79 3.37
N PHE A 20 15.38 -1.28 3.04
CA PHE A 20 15.77 -1.05 1.65
C PHE A 20 16.56 -2.26 1.13
N ASP A 21 16.18 -2.77 -0.04
CA ASP A 21 16.87 -3.83 -0.78
C ASP A 21 17.14 -3.36 -2.22
N ASP A 22 18.41 -3.21 -2.57
CA ASP A 22 18.84 -2.72 -3.88
C ASP A 22 18.34 -3.61 -5.04
N SER A 23 18.06 -4.88 -4.78
CA SER A 23 17.52 -5.82 -5.79
C SER A 23 16.06 -5.53 -6.18
N GLN A 24 15.35 -4.72 -5.40
CA GLN A 24 13.98 -4.27 -5.67
C GLN A 24 13.92 -2.97 -6.47
N LEU A 25 15.07 -2.31 -6.67
CA LEU A 25 15.15 -1.05 -7.39
C LEU A 25 14.93 -1.27 -8.89
N GLN A 26 14.09 -0.44 -9.48
CA GLN A 26 13.75 -0.42 -10.90
C GLN A 26 14.20 0.92 -11.51
N PRO A 27 14.27 1.10 -12.84
CA PRO A 27 14.79 2.32 -13.46
C PRO A 27 14.14 3.63 -12.96
N CYS A 28 12.86 3.62 -12.62
CA CYS A 28 12.12 4.80 -12.13
C CYS A 28 11.10 4.45 -11.02
N SER A 29 11.28 3.33 -10.34
CA SER A 29 10.40 2.89 -9.26
C SER A 29 11.13 1.94 -8.31
N TYR A 30 10.47 1.59 -7.22
CA TYR A 30 10.92 0.60 -6.27
C TYR A 30 9.83 -0.45 -6.07
N ASP A 31 10.15 -1.73 -6.32
CA ASP A 31 9.23 -2.84 -6.06
C ASP A 31 9.00 -2.98 -4.56
N VAL A 32 7.75 -3.21 -4.16
CA VAL A 32 7.39 -3.50 -2.77
C VAL A 32 6.75 -4.87 -2.66
N THR A 33 6.84 -5.46 -1.46
CA THR A 33 6.40 -6.82 -1.20
C THR A 33 5.20 -6.86 -0.27
N LEU A 34 4.38 -7.92 -0.41
CA LEU A 34 3.17 -8.12 0.39
C LEU A 34 3.52 -8.61 1.79
N SER A 35 3.03 -7.91 2.81
CA SER A 35 3.10 -8.35 4.20
C SER A 35 2.23 -9.60 4.42
N LYS A 36 2.54 -10.34 5.47
CA LYS A 36 1.73 -11.49 5.87
C LYS A 36 0.39 -11.11 6.51
N SER A 37 0.22 -9.88 6.96
CA SER A 37 -1.01 -9.43 7.64
C SER A 37 -2.09 -9.06 6.64
N ILE A 38 -3.29 -9.60 6.83
CA ILE A 38 -4.48 -9.34 6.00
C ILE A 38 -5.67 -8.98 6.89
N VAL A 39 -6.52 -8.09 6.38
CA VAL A 39 -7.86 -7.82 6.92
C VAL A 39 -8.89 -8.29 5.91
N ARG A 40 -9.82 -9.12 6.34
CA ARG A 40 -10.95 -9.63 5.57
C ARG A 40 -12.26 -9.19 6.20
N TYR A 41 -13.16 -8.65 5.38
CA TYR A 41 -14.52 -8.33 5.80
C TYR A 41 -15.45 -9.53 5.61
N PHE A 42 -16.42 -9.69 6.48
CA PHE A 42 -17.43 -10.75 6.38
C PHE A 42 -18.79 -10.28 6.98
N GLY A 43 -19.86 -10.99 6.61
CA GLY A 43 -21.24 -10.63 6.97
C GLY A 43 -22.10 -10.34 5.75
N ARG A 44 -23.32 -9.88 5.98
CA ARG A 44 -24.29 -9.55 4.92
C ARG A 44 -24.87 -8.14 5.05
N GLY A 45 -24.23 -7.31 5.83
CA GLY A 45 -24.64 -5.95 6.07
C GLY A 45 -24.18 -4.96 5.00
N GLU A 46 -24.23 -3.69 5.33
CA GLU A 46 -23.79 -2.60 4.45
C GLU A 46 -22.69 -1.77 5.10
N ILE A 47 -21.94 -1.05 4.27
CA ILE A 47 -20.93 -0.07 4.70
C ILE A 47 -21.52 1.31 4.41
N ASN A 48 -21.62 2.15 5.46
CA ASN A 48 -21.93 3.56 5.28
C ASN A 48 -20.62 4.31 4.97
N ALA A 49 -20.49 4.77 3.73
CA ALA A 49 -19.30 5.48 3.28
C ALA A 49 -19.16 6.90 3.84
N MET A 50 -20.22 7.46 4.46
CA MET A 50 -20.21 8.81 5.03
C MET A 50 -19.50 8.86 6.40
N ASP A 51 -19.79 7.89 7.24
CA ASP A 51 -19.28 7.81 8.62
C ASP A 51 -18.44 6.57 8.89
N HIS A 52 -18.16 5.78 7.83
CA HIS A 52 -17.33 4.57 7.85
C HIS A 52 -17.86 3.45 8.76
N THR A 53 -19.17 3.49 9.13
CA THR A 53 -19.76 2.43 9.97
C THR A 53 -20.03 1.16 9.19
N LEU A 54 -19.86 0.02 9.88
CA LEU A 54 -20.12 -1.32 9.38
C LEU A 54 -21.42 -1.81 10.04
N HIS A 55 -22.53 -1.86 9.28
CA HIS A 55 -23.81 -2.38 9.76
C HIS A 55 -23.89 -3.88 9.46
N ASP A 56 -23.97 -4.71 10.49
CA ASP A 56 -24.00 -6.19 10.39
C ASP A 56 -22.82 -6.79 9.59
N LEU A 57 -21.72 -6.06 9.51
CA LEU A 57 -20.43 -6.49 8.98
C LEU A 57 -19.38 -6.46 10.07
N GLU A 58 -18.48 -7.41 9.98
CA GLU A 58 -17.30 -7.48 10.83
C GLU A 58 -16.05 -7.62 9.96
N TYR A 59 -14.88 -7.45 10.57
CA TYR A 59 -13.63 -7.78 9.92
C TYR A 59 -12.75 -8.62 10.85
N ILE A 60 -11.95 -9.47 10.26
CA ILE A 60 -10.92 -10.24 10.96
C ILE A 60 -9.55 -9.88 10.40
N ARG A 61 -8.61 -9.69 11.31
CA ARG A 61 -7.19 -9.58 10.96
C ARG A 61 -6.53 -10.91 11.24
N PHE A 62 -5.79 -11.43 10.28
CA PHE A 62 -5.02 -12.67 10.43
C PHE A 62 -3.69 -12.60 9.69
N SER A 63 -2.82 -13.55 9.98
CA SER A 63 -1.51 -13.68 9.34
C SER A 63 -1.53 -14.85 8.38
N MET A 64 -1.16 -14.61 7.11
CA MET A 64 -0.90 -15.69 6.16
C MET A 64 0.28 -16.55 6.63
N ASN A 65 0.20 -17.83 6.36
CA ASN A 65 1.34 -18.77 6.43
C ASN A 65 2.04 -18.84 5.05
N ASP A 66 3.04 -19.70 4.95
CA ASP A 66 3.82 -19.88 3.71
C ASP A 66 3.01 -20.54 2.58
N GLU A 67 1.85 -21.13 2.87
CA GLU A 67 0.93 -21.65 1.86
C GLU A 67 0.14 -20.54 1.17
N GLY A 68 0.22 -19.31 1.70
CA GLY A 68 -0.44 -18.13 1.19
C GLY A 68 -1.93 -18.06 1.51
N PHE A 69 -2.63 -17.19 0.81
CA PHE A 69 -4.07 -16.97 0.92
C PHE A 69 -4.73 -17.10 -0.45
N VAL A 70 -5.85 -17.80 -0.51
CA VAL A 70 -6.66 -17.91 -1.73
C VAL A 70 -7.72 -16.83 -1.70
N LEU A 71 -7.63 -15.92 -2.65
CA LEU A 71 -8.58 -14.84 -2.88
C LEU A 71 -9.64 -15.31 -3.87
N ASP A 72 -10.86 -15.51 -3.42
CA ASP A 72 -11.97 -15.96 -4.25
C ASP A 72 -12.34 -14.92 -5.33
N PRO A 73 -13.04 -15.30 -6.42
CA PRO A 73 -13.56 -14.35 -7.40
C PRO A 73 -14.39 -13.25 -6.76
N ASN A 74 -14.12 -11.99 -7.14
CA ASN A 74 -14.73 -10.79 -6.59
C ASN A 74 -14.45 -10.50 -5.10
N GLU A 75 -13.62 -11.29 -4.43
CA GLU A 75 -13.24 -11.04 -3.05
C GLU A 75 -12.36 -9.79 -2.94
N PHE A 76 -12.60 -9.00 -1.87
CA PHE A 76 -11.84 -7.80 -1.49
C PHE A 76 -11.25 -7.99 -0.11
N ILE A 77 -9.97 -7.67 0.04
CA ILE A 77 -9.25 -7.69 1.30
C ILE A 77 -8.36 -6.46 1.43
N LEU A 78 -7.94 -6.14 2.64
CA LEU A 78 -6.83 -5.22 2.86
C LEU A 78 -5.56 -6.00 3.18
N GLY A 79 -4.48 -5.63 2.50
CA GLY A 79 -3.12 -6.03 2.80
C GLY A 79 -2.27 -4.82 3.16
N SER A 80 -0.98 -5.03 3.35
CA SER A 80 0.00 -3.93 3.45
C SER A 80 1.32 -4.33 2.83
N THR A 81 2.16 -3.35 2.58
CA THR A 81 3.56 -3.59 2.22
C THR A 81 4.35 -4.11 3.42
N ASN A 82 5.43 -4.87 3.18
CA ASN A 82 6.44 -5.17 4.19
C ASN A 82 7.33 -3.95 4.45
N GLU A 83 7.53 -3.16 3.42
CA GLU A 83 8.33 -1.96 3.47
C GLU A 83 7.51 -0.81 4.05
N GLY A 84 8.01 -0.20 5.11
CA GLY A 84 7.54 1.10 5.56
C GLY A 84 8.15 2.22 4.74
N VAL A 85 7.43 3.32 4.57
CA VAL A 85 7.94 4.50 3.85
C VAL A 85 7.96 5.72 4.75
N THR A 86 8.93 6.60 4.52
CA THR A 86 9.03 7.93 5.13
C THR A 86 9.25 8.93 4.00
N ILE A 87 8.15 9.52 3.54
CA ILE A 87 8.17 10.40 2.37
C ILE A 87 8.67 11.80 2.78
N PRO A 88 9.78 12.30 2.19
CA PRO A 88 10.26 13.66 2.44
C PRO A 88 9.22 14.71 2.04
N LYS A 89 9.30 15.90 2.64
CA LYS A 89 8.34 16.99 2.37
C LYS A 89 8.39 17.54 0.95
N ASN A 90 9.47 17.33 0.24
CA ASN A 90 9.63 17.72 -1.16
C ASN A 90 9.41 16.57 -2.16
N ILE A 91 8.92 15.43 -1.70
CA ILE A 91 8.66 14.26 -2.54
C ILE A 91 7.19 13.85 -2.40
N ALA A 92 6.52 13.62 -3.51
CA ALA A 92 5.27 12.87 -3.56
C ALA A 92 5.54 11.46 -4.08
N ALA A 93 4.73 10.49 -3.66
CA ALA A 93 4.86 9.13 -4.18
C ALA A 93 3.52 8.59 -4.70
N ARG A 94 3.59 7.54 -5.50
CA ARG A 94 2.43 6.84 -6.01
C ARG A 94 2.68 5.34 -6.02
N PHE A 95 1.75 4.60 -5.46
CA PHE A 95 1.72 3.15 -5.58
C PHE A 95 1.08 2.76 -6.91
N GLU A 96 1.74 1.88 -7.64
CA GLU A 96 1.24 1.30 -8.90
C GLU A 96 1.30 -0.23 -8.81
N GLY A 97 0.32 -0.90 -9.41
CA GLY A 97 0.32 -2.35 -9.53
C GLY A 97 1.41 -2.86 -10.47
N LYS A 98 1.65 -4.17 -10.43
CA LYS A 98 2.54 -4.83 -11.41
C LYS A 98 1.71 -5.38 -12.58
N SER A 99 2.17 -5.12 -13.81
CA SER A 99 1.46 -5.56 -15.03
C SER A 99 1.27 -7.07 -15.08
N SER A 100 2.20 -7.85 -14.55
CA SER A 100 2.09 -9.32 -14.46
C SER A 100 0.91 -9.76 -13.60
N LEU A 101 0.65 -9.08 -12.46
CA LEU A 101 -0.47 -9.36 -11.57
C LEU A 101 -1.79 -8.83 -12.14
N GLY A 102 -1.77 -7.62 -12.72
CA GLY A 102 -2.94 -7.04 -13.37
C GLY A 102 -3.48 -7.91 -14.52
N ARG A 103 -2.58 -8.56 -15.27
CA ARG A 103 -2.98 -9.50 -16.34
C ARG A 103 -3.59 -10.80 -15.82
N LEU A 104 -3.39 -11.13 -14.55
CA LEU A 104 -4.10 -12.23 -13.87
C LEU A 104 -5.43 -11.78 -13.27
N GLY A 105 -5.76 -10.50 -13.36
CA GLY A 105 -6.96 -9.94 -12.74
C GLY A 105 -6.80 -9.57 -11.27
N LEU A 106 -5.57 -9.49 -10.76
CA LEU A 106 -5.30 -9.04 -9.40
C LEU A 106 -5.10 -7.53 -9.38
N ALA A 107 -6.07 -6.78 -8.84
CA ALA A 107 -5.91 -5.38 -8.47
C ALA A 107 -5.26 -5.30 -7.08
N THR A 108 -4.28 -4.42 -6.92
CA THR A 108 -3.52 -4.28 -5.67
C THR A 108 -3.69 -2.92 -5.00
N HIS A 109 -4.34 -2.00 -5.67
CA HIS A 109 -5.01 -0.81 -5.14
C HIS A 109 -6.25 -0.53 -6.01
N VAL A 110 -7.31 -0.01 -5.42
CA VAL A 110 -8.56 0.29 -6.15
C VAL A 110 -8.58 1.75 -6.60
N THR A 111 -8.36 2.69 -5.69
CA THR A 111 -8.44 4.13 -6.01
C THR A 111 -7.37 4.98 -5.34
N ALA A 112 -6.79 4.57 -4.22
CA ALA A 112 -5.97 5.41 -3.36
C ALA A 112 -4.46 5.13 -3.51
N GLY A 113 -3.95 5.31 -4.73
CA GLY A 113 -2.52 5.10 -5.01
C GLY A 113 -1.60 6.28 -4.67
N PHE A 114 -2.14 7.47 -4.36
CA PHE A 114 -1.34 8.66 -4.08
C PHE A 114 -0.87 8.69 -2.62
N ILE A 115 0.40 9.04 -2.42
CA ILE A 115 1.05 9.12 -1.11
C ILE A 115 1.64 10.51 -0.96
N ASP A 116 1.10 11.25 -0.02
CA ASP A 116 1.44 12.65 0.21
C ASP A 116 2.84 12.85 0.80
N PRO A 117 3.48 14.00 0.51
CA PRO A 117 4.68 14.46 1.19
C PRO A 117 4.51 14.49 2.72
N GLY A 118 5.45 13.91 3.45
CA GLY A 118 5.41 13.82 4.91
C GLY A 118 4.75 12.56 5.46
N PHE A 119 4.14 11.71 4.61
CA PHE A 119 3.60 10.43 5.07
C PHE A 119 4.70 9.53 5.63
N ASN A 120 4.38 8.87 6.75
CA ASN A 120 5.22 7.84 7.37
C ASN A 120 4.35 6.64 7.75
N GLY A 121 4.76 5.43 7.40
CA GLY A 121 4.06 4.18 7.75
C GLY A 121 4.11 3.13 6.65
N ASP A 122 3.42 2.01 6.89
CA ASP A 122 3.23 0.97 5.87
C ASP A 122 2.13 1.41 4.89
N ILE A 123 2.20 0.96 3.65
CA ILE A 123 1.15 1.25 2.66
C ILE A 123 0.06 0.18 2.78
N THR A 124 -1.16 0.59 3.10
CA THR A 124 -2.33 -0.29 3.03
C THR A 124 -2.71 -0.52 1.57
N LEU A 125 -2.93 -1.78 1.23
CA LEU A 125 -3.26 -2.24 -0.11
C LEU A 125 -4.72 -2.70 -0.17
N GLU A 126 -5.46 -2.19 -1.13
CA GLU A 126 -6.85 -2.56 -1.42
C GLU A 126 -6.84 -3.66 -2.48
N ILE A 127 -6.73 -4.92 -2.04
CA ILE A 127 -6.52 -6.05 -2.93
C ILE A 127 -7.85 -6.66 -3.34
N LYS A 128 -8.08 -6.78 -4.67
CA LYS A 128 -9.28 -7.36 -5.23
C LYS A 128 -8.98 -8.35 -6.35
N ASN A 129 -9.64 -9.50 -6.29
CA ASN A 129 -9.66 -10.45 -7.40
C ASN A 129 -10.76 -10.04 -8.40
N LEU A 130 -10.35 -9.60 -9.59
CA LEU A 130 -11.23 -9.26 -10.71
C LEU A 130 -11.42 -10.42 -11.69
N ASN A 131 -10.73 -11.55 -11.48
CA ASN A 131 -10.83 -12.74 -12.32
C ASN A 131 -12.03 -13.62 -11.87
N ASN A 132 -12.47 -14.50 -12.76
CA ASN A 132 -13.48 -15.52 -12.48
C ASN A 132 -12.90 -16.77 -11.81
N HIS A 133 -11.60 -16.84 -11.60
CA HIS A 133 -10.88 -17.94 -10.96
C HIS A 133 -10.26 -17.47 -9.64
N PRO A 134 -10.15 -18.34 -8.62
CA PRO A 134 -9.41 -18.02 -7.40
C PRO A 134 -7.95 -17.67 -7.71
N ILE A 135 -7.41 -16.68 -7.02
CA ILE A 135 -6.00 -16.27 -7.13
C ILE A 135 -5.33 -16.52 -5.78
N ARG A 136 -4.21 -17.26 -5.80
CA ARG A 136 -3.41 -17.45 -4.59
C ARG A 136 -2.34 -16.38 -4.51
N ILE A 137 -2.29 -15.67 -3.38
CA ILE A 137 -1.27 -14.69 -3.04
C ILE A 137 -0.41 -15.19 -1.89
N PHE A 138 0.84 -14.74 -1.81
CA PHE A 138 1.80 -15.20 -0.83
C PHE A 138 2.47 -14.04 -0.10
N PRO A 139 2.82 -14.20 1.18
CA PRO A 139 3.64 -13.21 1.87
C PRO A 139 5.00 -13.07 1.19
N GLY A 140 5.54 -11.85 1.14
CA GLY A 140 6.82 -11.55 0.51
C GLY A 140 6.82 -11.48 -1.02
N MET A 141 5.71 -11.81 -1.70
CA MET A 141 5.64 -11.63 -3.16
C MET A 141 5.70 -10.15 -3.55
N LYS A 142 6.33 -9.82 -4.67
CA LYS A 142 6.29 -8.47 -5.23
C LYS A 142 4.86 -8.12 -5.62
N ILE A 143 4.26 -7.17 -4.92
CA ILE A 143 2.82 -6.85 -5.03
C ILE A 143 2.54 -5.58 -5.82
N GLY A 144 3.48 -4.67 -5.87
CA GLY A 144 3.38 -3.39 -6.55
C GLY A 144 4.73 -2.69 -6.63
N GLN A 145 4.69 -1.43 -6.98
CA GLN A 145 5.87 -0.57 -7.06
C GLN A 145 5.53 0.86 -6.64
N LEU A 146 6.52 1.56 -6.10
CA LEU A 146 6.42 2.97 -5.71
C LEU A 146 7.17 3.83 -6.73
N CYS A 147 6.48 4.80 -7.32
CA CYS A 147 7.03 5.86 -8.14
C CYS A 147 7.13 7.14 -7.32
N PHE A 148 8.21 7.91 -7.48
CA PHE A 148 8.48 9.11 -6.69
C PHE A 148 8.63 10.33 -7.58
N PHE A 149 8.11 11.47 -7.12
CA PHE A 149 8.05 12.72 -7.86
C PHE A 149 8.68 13.82 -7.00
N ASP A 150 9.72 14.47 -7.52
CA ASP A 150 10.32 15.64 -6.91
C ASP A 150 9.42 16.86 -7.13
N LEU A 151 9.12 17.56 -6.04
CA LEU A 151 8.33 18.80 -6.03
C LEU A 151 9.21 20.05 -6.05
N HIS A 152 10.54 19.88 -6.07
CA HIS A 152 11.58 20.89 -5.98
C HIS A 152 11.71 21.54 -4.60
N ASP A 153 10.59 21.96 -4.01
CA ASP A 153 10.50 22.61 -2.70
C ASP A 153 9.65 21.80 -1.72
N ASP A 154 9.86 22.01 -0.43
CA ASP A 154 9.03 21.44 0.63
C ASP A 154 7.60 22.00 0.54
N VAL A 155 6.62 21.14 0.77
CA VAL A 155 5.22 21.59 0.92
C VAL A 155 5.04 22.35 2.25
N ASP A 156 4.20 23.37 2.26
CA ASP A 156 3.89 24.14 3.45
C ASP A 156 3.19 23.28 4.53
N ARG A 157 2.26 22.42 4.11
CA ARG A 157 1.47 21.53 4.97
C ARG A 157 1.71 20.08 4.59
N ALA A 158 2.64 19.42 5.26
CA ALA A 158 2.93 18.02 5.04
C ALA A 158 1.84 17.11 5.66
N TYR A 159 1.67 15.92 5.11
CA TYR A 159 0.82 14.89 5.71
C TYR A 159 1.21 14.62 7.17
N GLY A 160 0.23 14.51 8.05
CA GLY A 160 0.46 14.41 9.50
C GLY A 160 0.55 15.75 10.24
N SER A 161 0.53 16.91 9.52
CA SER A 161 0.41 18.21 10.19
C SER A 161 -0.97 18.35 10.84
N THR A 162 -1.03 19.08 11.95
CA THR A 162 -2.26 19.26 12.75
C THR A 162 -3.42 19.89 11.96
N GLU A 163 -3.10 20.63 10.90
CA GLU A 163 -4.06 21.36 10.08
C GLU A 163 -4.79 20.49 9.06
N LEU A 164 -4.24 19.32 8.70
CA LEU A 164 -4.80 18.46 7.63
C LEU A 164 -5.74 17.37 8.13
N GLY A 165 -5.80 17.08 9.43
CA GLY A 165 -6.61 15.98 9.96
C GLY A 165 -6.26 14.62 9.35
N SER A 166 -4.97 14.37 9.13
CA SER A 166 -4.48 13.14 8.47
C SER A 166 -4.80 11.90 9.30
N HIS A 167 -5.46 10.91 8.67
CA HIS A 167 -6.00 9.74 9.38
C HIS A 167 -5.00 8.58 9.55
N TYR A 168 -4.00 8.47 8.66
CA TYR A 168 -3.18 7.24 8.53
C TYR A 168 -1.70 7.45 8.84
N GLN A 169 -1.31 8.58 9.44
CA GLN A 169 0.07 8.82 9.83
C GLN A 169 0.55 7.79 10.86
N GLY A 170 1.71 7.16 10.62
CA GLY A 170 2.28 6.16 11.50
C GLY A 170 1.56 4.81 11.49
N GLN A 171 0.74 4.53 10.46
CA GLN A 171 0.05 3.23 10.36
C GLN A 171 1.04 2.07 10.24
N CYS A 172 0.68 0.93 10.86
CA CYS A 172 1.45 -0.30 10.82
C CYS A 172 0.51 -1.46 10.44
N GLY A 173 0.86 -2.16 9.37
CA GLY A 173 0.04 -3.18 8.76
C GLY A 173 -1.23 -2.64 8.08
N PRO A 174 -2.11 -3.52 7.57
CA PRO A 174 -3.33 -3.11 6.89
C PRO A 174 -4.29 -2.42 7.85
N THR A 175 -4.71 -1.20 7.52
CA THR A 175 -5.56 -0.35 8.36
C THR A 175 -6.92 -0.20 7.69
N THR A 176 -8.01 -0.43 8.43
CA THR A 176 -9.39 -0.17 7.98
C THR A 176 -9.67 1.32 7.89
N SER A 177 -10.74 1.70 7.18
CA SER A 177 -11.18 3.09 7.10
C SER A 177 -11.50 3.67 8.49
N ARG A 178 -11.17 4.98 8.70
CA ARG A 178 -11.36 5.70 9.97
C ARG A 178 -12.07 7.02 9.72
#